data_98e4c4f7ff00c266604a54e1dad466b4
#
_entry.id   98e4c4f7ff00c266604a54e1dad466b4
#
_cell.length_a   1.000
_cell.length_b   1.000
_cell.length_c   1.000
_cell.angle_alpha   90.00
_cell.angle_beta   90.00
_cell.angle_gamma   90.00
#
_symmetry.space_group_name_H-M   'P 1'
#
loop_
_entity.id
_entity.type
_entity.pdbx_description
1 polymer ?
#
loop_
_entity_poly.entity_id
_entity_poly.type
_entity_poly.pdbx_seq_one_letter_code
_entity_poly.pdbx_strand_id
1 'polypeptide(L)'
;MSGKQPVEVLLRPAVELYTVAACAGAAFLCLVAPWSLALSPAMGVGSALAFGAYGAIRYRDARVILRYRRNIRRLPRYVMTSKDVPVSQQRLFVGRGFLWEQKHTHRLMQTYRPEFRRYVEPTPAYRLARRLEERLEFAPLPLSRLPKLTGWDVPFNPVRPLPPVGGLPRLHGIEPDEVDVSLPLGERVGHSLVLGTTRVGKTRLAELFVTQDIRRKNAAGEHEVVIVIDPKGDADLLKRMYAEAQRAGREGEFYVFHLGWPDISARYNAVGRFGRISEVATRVAGQLSGEGNSAAFREFAWRFVNIIARALVELGQRPDYMLIQRHVINIDALFIEYAQHYFAKTEPKAWEVIVQIEAKLNEKNIPRNMIGREKRVVALEQYLSQARNYDPVLDGLRSAVRYDKTYFDKIVASLLPLLEKLTAGRFPSFWPQIIPTWPTRARSSIGCRSSESAQSSMWVWTRYPTPRLPQRSAIRCSAISCRSPGTSTSTGSTMASRAQRPVRACPSTFMPMNSMN
;
A
#
# COMPACT_ATOMS: atom_id res chain seq x y z
N MET A 1 -24.58 -15.09 -38.76
CA MET A 1 -23.48 -15.66 -37.99
C MET A 1 -22.39 -16.07 -38.93
N SER A 2 -21.41 -15.23 -39.18
CA SER A 2 -20.24 -15.54 -39.99
C SER A 2 -19.45 -16.61 -39.26
N GLY A 3 -19.38 -17.82 -39.82
CA GLY A 3 -18.54 -18.91 -39.35
C GLY A 3 -17.07 -18.52 -39.43
N LYS A 4 -16.64 -17.73 -38.44
CA LYS A 4 -15.22 -17.62 -38.17
C LYS A 4 -14.78 -19.01 -37.76
N GLN A 5 -14.17 -19.72 -38.70
CA GLN A 5 -13.38 -20.90 -38.35
C GLN A 5 -12.57 -20.52 -37.09
N PRO A 6 -12.55 -21.40 -36.10
CA PRO A 6 -11.78 -21.14 -34.91
C PRO A 6 -10.41 -20.70 -35.37
N VAL A 7 -9.96 -19.54 -34.90
CA VAL A 7 -8.67 -18.93 -35.27
C VAL A 7 -7.56 -19.77 -34.65
N GLU A 8 -7.64 -21.05 -34.95
CA GLU A 8 -6.95 -22.12 -34.25
C GLU A 8 -5.47 -22.08 -34.50
N VAL A 9 -5.04 -21.49 -35.62
CA VAL A 9 -3.62 -21.55 -35.97
C VAL A 9 -3.12 -20.19 -36.44
N LEU A 10 -3.00 -19.27 -35.53
CA LEU A 10 -2.33 -18.00 -35.82
C LEU A 10 -0.80 -18.16 -36.02
N LEU A 11 -0.23 -19.31 -35.64
CA LEU A 11 1.20 -19.63 -35.85
C LEU A 11 1.45 -20.30 -37.24
N ARG A 12 0.47 -20.31 -38.15
CA ARG A 12 0.64 -20.82 -39.50
C ARG A 12 1.33 -19.84 -40.46
N PRO A 13 1.81 -20.27 -41.64
CA PRO A 13 2.24 -19.35 -42.68
C PRO A 13 1.10 -18.40 -43.08
N ALA A 14 1.41 -17.12 -43.29
CA ALA A 14 0.42 -16.14 -43.74
C ALA A 14 0.16 -16.31 -45.26
N VAL A 15 -0.63 -17.34 -45.63
CA VAL A 15 -0.94 -17.66 -47.03
C VAL A 15 -1.70 -16.52 -47.71
N GLU A 16 -2.39 -15.72 -46.92
CA GLU A 16 -3.10 -14.53 -47.38
C GLU A 16 -2.18 -13.53 -48.10
N LEU A 17 -0.88 -13.48 -47.73
CA LEU A 17 0.09 -12.62 -48.41
C LEU A 17 0.34 -13.04 -49.86
N TYR A 18 0.28 -14.32 -50.17
CA TYR A 18 0.37 -14.79 -51.56
C TYR A 18 -0.83 -14.33 -52.39
N THR A 19 -2.03 -14.36 -51.79
CA THR A 19 -3.23 -13.82 -52.41
C THR A 19 -3.11 -12.31 -52.63
N VAL A 20 -2.59 -11.57 -51.65
CA VAL A 20 -2.33 -10.13 -51.79
C VAL A 20 -1.36 -9.85 -52.96
N ALA A 21 -0.27 -10.60 -53.03
CA ALA A 21 0.71 -10.45 -54.10
C ALA A 21 0.12 -10.76 -55.47
N ALA A 22 -0.70 -11.85 -55.57
CA ALA A 22 -1.40 -12.17 -56.82
C ALA A 22 -2.39 -11.07 -57.22
N CYS A 23 -3.19 -10.56 -56.26
CA CYS A 23 -4.10 -9.44 -56.51
C CYS A 23 -3.37 -8.16 -56.95
N ALA A 24 -2.23 -7.85 -56.30
CA ALA A 24 -1.41 -6.69 -56.71
C ALA A 24 -0.86 -6.86 -58.12
N GLY A 25 -0.38 -8.05 -58.50
CA GLY A 25 0.08 -8.37 -59.85
C GLY A 25 -1.04 -8.28 -60.86
N ALA A 26 -2.23 -8.83 -60.57
CA ALA A 26 -3.40 -8.73 -61.45
C ALA A 26 -3.88 -7.27 -61.60
N ALA A 27 -3.95 -6.51 -60.53
CA ALA A 27 -4.33 -5.10 -60.58
C ALA A 27 -3.32 -4.28 -61.44
N PHE A 28 -2.03 -4.54 -61.24
CA PHE A 28 -0.96 -3.90 -62.02
C PHE A 28 -1.13 -4.25 -63.52
N LEU A 29 -1.34 -5.50 -63.88
CA LEU A 29 -1.53 -5.95 -65.26
C LEU A 29 -2.78 -5.30 -65.88
N CYS A 30 -3.89 -5.23 -65.17
CA CYS A 30 -5.12 -4.57 -65.63
C CYS A 30 -4.94 -3.06 -65.88
N LEU A 31 -4.03 -2.38 -65.16
CA LEU A 31 -3.75 -0.96 -65.33
C LEU A 31 -2.76 -0.70 -66.46
N VAL A 32 -1.67 -1.48 -66.54
CA VAL A 32 -0.57 -1.24 -67.45
C VAL A 32 -0.79 -1.80 -68.84
N ALA A 33 -1.43 -2.98 -68.90
CA ALA A 33 -1.63 -3.71 -70.17
C ALA A 33 -3.04 -4.34 -70.27
N PRO A 34 -4.12 -3.54 -70.20
CA PRO A 34 -5.49 -4.08 -70.27
C PRO A 34 -5.78 -4.85 -71.58
N TRP A 35 -5.13 -4.45 -72.66
CA TRP A 35 -5.25 -5.10 -73.96
C TRP A 35 -4.78 -6.57 -73.93
N SER A 36 -3.82 -6.93 -73.10
CA SER A 36 -3.34 -8.31 -72.97
C SER A 36 -4.41 -9.26 -72.43
N LEU A 37 -5.41 -8.70 -71.73
CA LEU A 37 -6.55 -9.39 -71.16
C LEU A 37 -7.83 -9.17 -71.97
N ALA A 38 -7.73 -8.60 -73.18
CA ALA A 38 -8.84 -8.19 -74.03
C ALA A 38 -9.85 -7.26 -73.32
N LEU A 39 -9.40 -6.42 -72.38
CA LEU A 39 -10.23 -5.48 -71.63
C LEU A 39 -10.15 -4.08 -72.25
N SER A 40 -11.27 -3.36 -72.27
CA SER A 40 -11.23 -1.91 -72.53
C SER A 40 -10.53 -1.18 -71.36
N PRO A 41 -9.94 -0.01 -71.58
CA PRO A 41 -9.25 0.75 -70.52
C PRO A 41 -10.15 1.02 -69.31
N ALA A 42 -11.43 1.31 -69.51
CA ALA A 42 -12.40 1.52 -68.42
C ALA A 42 -12.67 0.23 -67.63
N MET A 43 -12.82 -0.90 -68.28
CA MET A 43 -12.95 -2.21 -67.62
C MET A 43 -11.66 -2.62 -66.94
N GLY A 44 -10.47 -2.27 -67.48
CA GLY A 44 -9.19 -2.49 -66.85
C GLY A 44 -9.06 -1.75 -65.51
N VAL A 45 -9.46 -0.49 -65.44
CA VAL A 45 -9.48 0.30 -64.20
C VAL A 45 -10.48 -0.31 -63.21
N GLY A 46 -11.69 -0.67 -63.64
CA GLY A 46 -12.69 -1.30 -62.78
C GLY A 46 -12.20 -2.63 -62.16
N SER A 47 -11.58 -3.48 -62.98
CA SER A 47 -10.99 -4.75 -62.56
C SER A 47 -9.81 -4.52 -61.58
N ALA A 48 -8.95 -3.54 -61.85
CA ALA A 48 -7.85 -3.21 -60.97
C ALA A 48 -8.34 -2.73 -59.58
N LEU A 49 -9.40 -1.92 -59.54
CA LEU A 49 -10.03 -1.50 -58.28
C LEU A 49 -10.64 -2.72 -57.52
N ALA A 50 -11.27 -3.62 -58.21
CA ALA A 50 -11.84 -4.85 -57.61
C ALA A 50 -10.73 -5.73 -57.00
N PHE A 51 -9.64 -5.98 -57.75
CA PHE A 51 -8.48 -6.71 -57.22
C PHE A 51 -7.81 -5.98 -56.07
N GLY A 52 -7.70 -4.66 -56.12
CA GLY A 52 -7.16 -3.83 -55.05
C GLY A 52 -8.00 -3.93 -53.76
N ALA A 53 -9.32 -3.83 -53.91
CA ALA A 53 -10.23 -3.96 -52.77
C ALA A 53 -10.17 -5.37 -52.14
N TYR A 54 -10.19 -6.42 -52.94
CA TYR A 54 -10.04 -7.79 -52.46
C TYR A 54 -8.66 -8.02 -51.81
N GLY A 55 -7.58 -7.52 -52.41
CA GLY A 55 -6.25 -7.56 -51.84
C GLY A 55 -6.14 -6.85 -50.49
N ALA A 56 -6.81 -5.70 -50.33
CA ALA A 56 -6.87 -4.98 -49.06
C ALA A 56 -7.57 -5.78 -47.95
N ILE A 57 -8.69 -6.45 -48.30
CA ILE A 57 -9.39 -7.36 -47.35
C ILE A 57 -8.45 -8.49 -46.92
N ARG A 58 -7.80 -9.16 -47.87
CA ARG A 58 -6.86 -10.26 -47.57
C ARG A 58 -5.63 -9.80 -46.80
N TYR A 59 -5.14 -8.58 -47.04
CA TYR A 59 -4.06 -8.00 -46.27
C TYR A 59 -4.47 -7.73 -44.81
N ARG A 60 -5.71 -7.29 -44.59
CA ARG A 60 -6.26 -7.14 -43.25
C ARG A 60 -6.22 -8.45 -42.47
N ASP A 61 -6.60 -9.57 -43.11
CA ASP A 61 -6.55 -10.91 -42.50
C ASP A 61 -5.10 -11.31 -42.19
N ALA A 62 -4.18 -11.12 -43.14
CA ALA A 62 -2.76 -11.40 -42.97
C ALA A 62 -2.12 -10.58 -41.82
N ARG A 63 -2.55 -9.33 -41.69
CA ARG A 63 -2.02 -8.42 -40.65
C ARG A 63 -2.25 -8.95 -39.24
N VAL A 64 -3.37 -9.61 -38.96
CA VAL A 64 -3.65 -10.22 -37.65
C VAL A 64 -2.62 -11.31 -37.35
N ILE A 65 -2.36 -12.18 -38.31
CA ILE A 65 -1.39 -13.29 -38.19
C ILE A 65 0.01 -12.75 -37.99
N LEU A 66 0.41 -11.75 -38.79
CA LEU A 66 1.73 -11.13 -38.67
C LEU A 66 1.92 -10.41 -37.33
N ARG A 67 0.88 -9.70 -36.85
CA ARG A 67 0.89 -9.05 -35.55
C ARG A 67 1.04 -10.08 -34.43
N TYR A 68 0.24 -11.14 -34.43
CA TYR A 68 0.33 -12.19 -33.45
C TYR A 68 1.72 -12.85 -33.40
N ARG A 69 2.26 -13.24 -34.57
CA ARG A 69 3.61 -13.84 -34.65
C ARG A 69 4.70 -12.90 -34.17
N ARG A 70 4.57 -11.59 -34.46
CA ARG A 70 5.46 -10.57 -33.95
C ARG A 70 5.35 -10.43 -32.44
N ASN A 71 4.14 -10.40 -31.89
CA ASN A 71 3.89 -10.27 -30.46
C ASN A 71 4.42 -11.45 -29.66
N ILE A 72 4.21 -12.68 -30.15
CA ILE A 72 4.77 -13.89 -29.52
C ILE A 72 6.30 -13.87 -29.51
N ARG A 73 6.92 -13.44 -30.62
CA ARG A 73 8.39 -13.46 -30.76
C ARG A 73 9.10 -12.30 -30.09
N ARG A 74 8.53 -11.09 -30.15
CA ARG A 74 9.16 -9.85 -29.68
C ARG A 74 8.57 -9.31 -28.39
N LEU A 75 7.49 -9.87 -27.94
CA LEU A 75 6.64 -9.44 -26.82
C LEU A 75 6.10 -8.00 -27.00
N PRO A 76 4.84 -7.77 -26.71
CA PRO A 76 4.27 -6.43 -26.76
C PRO A 76 4.90 -5.53 -25.69
N ARG A 77 5.10 -4.27 -26.02
CA ARG A 77 5.59 -3.26 -25.10
C ARG A 77 4.48 -2.25 -24.85
N TYR A 78 4.15 -2.10 -23.61
CA TYR A 78 3.23 -1.06 -23.15
C TYR A 78 4.04 -0.01 -22.41
N VAL A 79 4.08 1.19 -22.97
CA VAL A 79 4.64 2.35 -22.31
C VAL A 79 3.49 3.33 -22.13
N MET A 80 3.17 3.60 -20.89
CA MET A 80 2.15 4.56 -20.51
C MET A 80 2.82 5.61 -19.64
N THR A 81 2.66 6.88 -20.00
CA THR A 81 3.10 7.95 -19.12
C THR A 81 2.06 8.18 -18.03
N SER A 82 2.47 8.74 -16.92
CA SER A 82 1.56 9.03 -15.83
C SER A 82 0.38 9.91 -16.28
N LYS A 83 0.58 10.79 -17.25
CA LYS A 83 -0.48 11.67 -17.78
C LYS A 83 -1.59 10.88 -18.50
N ASP A 84 -1.22 9.78 -19.13
CA ASP A 84 -2.11 8.96 -19.96
C ASP A 84 -2.92 7.96 -19.12
N VAL A 85 -2.62 7.84 -17.82
CA VAL A 85 -3.36 6.94 -16.93
C VAL A 85 -4.80 7.44 -16.80
N PRO A 86 -5.80 6.64 -17.22
CA PRO A 86 -7.20 7.03 -17.12
C PRO A 86 -7.63 7.04 -15.64
N VAL A 87 -8.32 8.10 -15.24
CA VAL A 87 -8.88 8.24 -13.89
C VAL A 87 -10.39 8.31 -13.98
N SER A 88 -11.07 7.37 -13.34
CA SER A 88 -12.53 7.29 -13.31
C SER A 88 -13.05 7.36 -11.88
N GLN A 89 -14.24 7.95 -11.71
CA GLN A 89 -14.93 7.99 -10.42
C GLN A 89 -15.56 6.64 -10.03
N GLN A 90 -15.77 5.74 -11.00
CA GLN A 90 -16.47 4.48 -10.77
C GLN A 90 -15.60 3.24 -10.98
N ARG A 91 -14.50 3.38 -11.73
CA ARG A 91 -13.67 2.25 -12.13
C ARG A 91 -12.20 2.51 -11.87
N LEU A 92 -11.49 1.44 -11.50
CA LEU A 92 -10.04 1.43 -11.34
C LEU A 92 -9.43 0.78 -12.58
N PHE A 93 -8.60 1.52 -13.31
CA PHE A 93 -7.84 0.97 -14.42
C PHE A 93 -6.71 0.07 -13.91
N VAL A 94 -6.62 -1.15 -14.44
CA VAL A 94 -5.63 -2.15 -14.03
C VAL A 94 -4.52 -2.29 -15.06
N GLY A 95 -4.81 -2.03 -16.32
CA GLY A 95 -3.87 -2.18 -17.42
C GLY A 95 -4.57 -2.64 -18.69
N ARG A 96 -3.77 -3.09 -19.67
CA ARG A 96 -4.27 -3.74 -20.87
C ARG A 96 -4.27 -5.25 -20.70
N GLY A 97 -5.30 -5.90 -21.23
CA GLY A 97 -5.44 -7.32 -21.11
C GLY A 97 -6.64 -7.85 -21.90
N PHE A 98 -7.06 -9.05 -21.56
CA PHE A 98 -8.16 -9.72 -22.21
C PHE A 98 -8.82 -10.73 -21.26
N LEU A 99 -10.07 -11.08 -21.53
CA LEU A 99 -10.74 -12.16 -20.84
C LEU A 99 -10.18 -13.49 -21.34
N TRP A 100 -9.71 -14.34 -20.43
CA TRP A 100 -9.17 -15.65 -20.78
C TRP A 100 -10.28 -16.59 -21.23
N GLU A 101 -10.20 -17.08 -22.46
CA GLU A 101 -11.11 -18.02 -23.07
C GLU A 101 -10.37 -19.29 -23.52
N GLN A 102 -11.07 -20.33 -23.90
CA GLN A 102 -10.52 -21.60 -24.40
C GLN A 102 -9.54 -21.37 -25.56
N LYS A 103 -9.83 -20.43 -26.47
CA LYS A 103 -8.92 -20.06 -27.57
C LYS A 103 -7.51 -19.65 -27.09
N HIS A 104 -7.40 -19.00 -25.94
CA HIS A 104 -6.12 -18.57 -25.38
C HIS A 104 -5.32 -19.74 -24.82
N THR A 105 -6.00 -20.68 -24.16
CA THR A 105 -5.39 -21.94 -23.72
C THR A 105 -4.85 -22.73 -24.91
N HIS A 106 -5.65 -22.84 -25.98
CA HIS A 106 -5.21 -23.51 -27.20
C HIS A 106 -4.02 -22.82 -27.86
N ARG A 107 -4.05 -21.49 -28.00
CA ARG A 107 -2.92 -20.69 -28.50
C ARG A 107 -1.65 -20.88 -27.65
N LEU A 108 -1.80 -20.90 -26.31
CA LEU A 108 -0.67 -21.14 -25.40
C LEU A 108 -0.08 -22.52 -25.64
N MET A 109 -0.90 -23.57 -25.71
CA MET A 109 -0.44 -24.93 -25.98
C MET A 109 0.27 -25.05 -27.32
N GLN A 110 -0.19 -24.35 -28.36
CA GLN A 110 0.50 -24.30 -29.64
C GLN A 110 1.92 -23.74 -29.54
N THR A 111 2.18 -22.77 -28.64
CA THR A 111 3.54 -22.23 -28.48
C THR A 111 4.55 -23.26 -27.96
N TYR A 112 4.10 -24.35 -27.34
CA TYR A 112 4.95 -25.44 -26.86
C TYR A 112 5.23 -26.52 -27.91
N ARG A 113 4.45 -26.58 -29.00
CA ARG A 113 4.65 -27.58 -30.03
C ARG A 113 5.92 -27.32 -30.85
N PRO A 114 6.72 -28.34 -31.14
CA PRO A 114 7.99 -28.18 -31.85
C PRO A 114 7.81 -27.62 -33.25
N GLU A 115 6.69 -27.92 -33.92
CA GLU A 115 6.35 -27.44 -35.27
C GLU A 115 6.32 -25.89 -35.37
N PHE A 116 5.89 -25.23 -34.30
CA PHE A 116 5.78 -23.77 -34.24
C PHE A 116 6.98 -23.06 -33.63
N ARG A 117 7.98 -23.81 -33.24
CA ARG A 117 9.20 -23.29 -32.60
C ARG A 117 9.83 -22.11 -33.39
N ARG A 118 9.84 -22.22 -34.73
CA ARG A 118 10.36 -21.19 -35.65
C ARG A 118 9.62 -19.83 -35.54
N TYR A 119 8.37 -19.82 -35.07
CA TYR A 119 7.57 -18.60 -34.91
C TYR A 119 7.63 -18.03 -33.50
N VAL A 120 7.97 -18.84 -32.52
CA VAL A 120 8.00 -18.48 -31.11
C VAL A 120 9.40 -18.03 -30.67
N GLU A 121 10.43 -18.74 -31.09
CA GLU A 121 11.80 -18.42 -30.70
C GLU A 121 12.33 -17.16 -31.38
N PRO A 122 13.21 -16.41 -30.67
CA PRO A 122 13.93 -15.31 -31.26
C PRO A 122 14.71 -15.73 -32.53
N THR A 123 14.85 -14.80 -33.47
CA THR A 123 15.58 -15.07 -34.72
C THR A 123 17.05 -15.43 -34.46
N PRO A 124 17.71 -16.18 -35.35
CA PRO A 124 19.15 -16.46 -35.25
C PRO A 124 19.98 -15.17 -35.13
N ALA A 125 19.62 -14.11 -35.89
CA ALA A 125 20.26 -12.82 -35.81
C ALA A 125 20.16 -12.19 -34.40
N TYR A 126 19.01 -12.30 -33.74
CA TYR A 126 18.85 -11.85 -32.37
C TYR A 126 19.78 -12.62 -31.41
N ARG A 127 19.81 -13.94 -31.52
CA ARG A 127 20.69 -14.78 -30.67
C ARG A 127 22.16 -14.45 -30.91
N LEU A 128 22.56 -14.22 -32.15
CA LEU A 128 23.92 -13.80 -32.48
C LEU A 128 24.26 -12.45 -31.87
N ALA A 129 23.35 -11.45 -32.00
CA ALA A 129 23.54 -10.14 -31.43
C ALA A 129 23.74 -10.19 -29.90
N ARG A 130 22.91 -10.95 -29.18
CA ARG A 130 23.06 -11.14 -27.71
C ARG A 130 24.40 -11.80 -27.34
N ARG A 131 24.82 -12.83 -28.07
CA ARG A 131 26.14 -13.46 -27.86
C ARG A 131 27.31 -12.51 -28.13
N LEU A 132 27.18 -11.67 -29.17
CA LEU A 132 28.21 -10.66 -29.46
C LEU A 132 28.26 -9.59 -28.37
N GLU A 133 27.11 -9.18 -27.84
CA GLU A 133 27.05 -8.23 -26.73
C GLU A 133 27.76 -8.79 -25.49
N GLU A 134 27.48 -10.02 -25.10
CA GLU A 134 28.16 -10.68 -23.99
C GLU A 134 29.67 -10.78 -24.18
N ARG A 135 30.14 -11.13 -25.40
CA ARG A 135 31.57 -11.25 -25.70
C ARG A 135 32.32 -9.92 -25.78
N LEU A 136 31.64 -8.88 -26.23
CA LEU A 136 32.24 -7.57 -26.46
C LEU A 136 32.02 -6.58 -25.31
N GLU A 137 31.37 -7.00 -24.23
CA GLU A 137 31.11 -6.15 -23.08
C GLU A 137 32.40 -5.56 -22.48
N PHE A 138 33.45 -6.37 -22.40
CA PHE A 138 34.76 -5.98 -21.87
C PHE A 138 35.82 -5.74 -22.95
N ALA A 139 35.42 -5.63 -24.23
CA ALA A 139 36.36 -5.43 -25.30
C ALA A 139 36.90 -3.98 -25.29
N PRO A 140 38.14 -3.75 -25.77
CA PRO A 140 38.70 -2.41 -25.91
C PRO A 140 37.90 -1.59 -26.94
N LEU A 141 37.98 -0.25 -26.82
CA LEU A 141 37.43 0.66 -27.82
C LEU A 141 38.13 0.49 -29.18
N PRO A 142 37.40 0.50 -30.33
CA PRO A 142 35.98 0.86 -30.50
C PRO A 142 34.98 -0.30 -30.41
N LEU A 143 35.44 -1.54 -30.26
CA LEU A 143 34.58 -2.73 -30.31
C LEU A 143 33.49 -2.76 -29.22
N SER A 144 33.76 -2.19 -28.05
CA SER A 144 32.78 -2.03 -26.96
C SER A 144 31.61 -1.10 -27.29
N ARG A 145 31.63 -0.38 -28.41
CA ARG A 145 30.51 0.44 -28.91
C ARG A 145 29.46 -0.38 -29.67
N LEU A 146 29.83 -1.51 -30.25
CA LEU A 146 28.91 -2.36 -31.01
C LEU A 146 27.73 -2.90 -30.16
N PRO A 147 27.96 -3.38 -28.94
CA PRO A 147 26.88 -3.77 -28.02
C PRO A 147 25.85 -2.66 -27.76
N LYS A 148 26.27 -1.39 -27.72
CA LYS A 148 25.38 -0.25 -27.55
C LYS A 148 24.43 -0.05 -28.72
N LEU A 149 24.87 -0.33 -29.94
CA LEU A 149 24.05 -0.21 -31.16
C LEU A 149 23.01 -1.34 -31.24
N THR A 150 23.43 -2.59 -30.99
CA THR A 150 22.52 -3.77 -31.02
C THR A 150 21.59 -3.79 -29.82
N GLY A 151 22.04 -3.29 -28.67
CA GLY A 151 21.26 -3.13 -27.44
C GLY A 151 20.30 -1.93 -27.43
N TRP A 152 20.38 -1.08 -28.46
CA TRP A 152 19.56 0.14 -28.49
C TRP A 152 18.07 -0.18 -28.60
N ASP A 153 17.29 0.37 -27.65
CA ASP A 153 15.86 0.09 -27.51
C ASP A 153 14.99 1.01 -28.38
N VAL A 154 15.17 0.91 -29.71
CA VAL A 154 14.39 1.68 -30.69
C VAL A 154 13.57 0.77 -31.60
N PRO A 155 12.43 1.24 -32.11
CA PRO A 155 11.53 0.44 -32.96
C PRO A 155 12.19 -0.10 -34.24
N PHE A 156 13.16 0.63 -34.77
CA PHE A 156 13.87 0.29 -36.03
C PHE A 156 14.97 -0.77 -35.85
N ASN A 157 15.37 -1.06 -34.63
CA ASN A 157 16.39 -2.08 -34.36
C ASN A 157 15.82 -3.49 -34.61
N PRO A 158 16.31 -4.25 -35.63
CA PRO A 158 15.79 -5.59 -35.93
C PRO A 158 16.12 -6.60 -34.83
N VAL A 159 17.18 -6.35 -34.06
CA VAL A 159 17.65 -7.18 -32.93
C VAL A 159 17.39 -6.51 -31.56
N ARG A 160 16.41 -5.64 -31.50
CA ARG A 160 15.99 -4.93 -30.29
C ARG A 160 15.85 -5.89 -29.12
N PRO A 161 16.40 -5.56 -27.92
CA PRO A 161 16.25 -6.38 -26.72
C PRO A 161 14.79 -6.67 -26.39
N LEU A 162 14.49 -7.87 -25.88
CA LEU A 162 13.15 -8.19 -25.38
C LEU A 162 12.85 -7.34 -24.15
N PRO A 163 11.61 -6.91 -23.95
CA PRO A 163 11.23 -6.19 -22.74
C PRO A 163 11.36 -7.11 -21.52
N PRO A 164 11.76 -6.57 -20.37
CA PRO A 164 11.74 -7.32 -19.12
C PRO A 164 10.30 -7.56 -18.71
N VAL A 165 9.81 -8.76 -18.93
CA VAL A 165 8.46 -9.20 -18.51
C VAL A 165 8.56 -10.19 -17.38
N GLY A 166 7.67 -10.07 -16.42
CA GLY A 166 7.57 -11.02 -15.32
C GLY A 166 6.75 -12.25 -15.69
N GLY A 167 6.94 -13.33 -14.97
CA GLY A 167 6.20 -14.58 -15.15
C GLY A 167 6.58 -15.33 -16.43
N LEU A 168 5.59 -15.92 -17.09
CA LEU A 168 5.78 -16.68 -18.31
C LEU A 168 5.74 -15.77 -19.54
N PRO A 169 6.86 -15.52 -20.26
CA PRO A 169 6.91 -14.56 -21.37
C PRO A 169 5.89 -14.85 -22.48
N ARG A 170 5.58 -16.12 -22.73
CA ARG A 170 4.63 -16.54 -23.78
C ARG A 170 3.21 -16.02 -23.57
N LEU A 171 2.81 -15.75 -22.29
CA LEU A 171 1.49 -15.20 -21.97
C LEU A 171 1.30 -13.76 -22.50
N HIS A 172 2.38 -12.99 -22.59
CA HIS A 172 2.32 -11.58 -22.97
C HIS A 172 2.07 -11.30 -24.45
N GLY A 173 1.96 -12.32 -25.28
CA GLY A 173 1.73 -12.15 -26.71
C GLY A 173 0.56 -12.96 -27.27
N ILE A 174 -0.19 -13.65 -26.40
CA ILE A 174 -1.24 -14.60 -26.82
C ILE A 174 -2.44 -13.93 -27.47
N GLU A 175 -2.83 -12.74 -26.96
CA GLU A 175 -3.92 -11.97 -27.54
C GLU A 175 -3.35 -10.76 -28.31
N PRO A 176 -3.59 -10.68 -29.64
CA PRO A 176 -3.16 -9.55 -30.44
C PRO A 176 -3.97 -8.27 -30.20
N ASP A 177 -5.21 -8.41 -29.74
CA ASP A 177 -6.18 -7.33 -29.60
C ASP A 177 -6.59 -7.17 -28.12
N GLU A 178 -5.62 -6.75 -27.30
CA GLU A 178 -5.86 -6.44 -25.89
C GLU A 178 -6.65 -5.14 -25.73
N VAL A 179 -7.51 -5.11 -24.72
CA VAL A 179 -8.38 -3.99 -24.36
C VAL A 179 -8.02 -3.43 -23.00
N ASP A 180 -8.47 -2.23 -22.70
CA ASP A 180 -8.28 -1.65 -21.39
C ASP A 180 -9.15 -2.38 -20.34
N VAL A 181 -8.49 -2.91 -19.32
CA VAL A 181 -9.14 -3.64 -18.21
C VAL A 181 -9.29 -2.70 -17.02
N SER A 182 -10.49 -2.66 -16.48
CA SER A 182 -10.80 -1.87 -15.29
C SER A 182 -11.75 -2.63 -14.38
N LEU A 183 -11.60 -2.45 -13.08
CA LEU A 183 -12.44 -3.04 -12.03
C LEU A 183 -13.41 -1.99 -11.47
N PRO A 184 -14.63 -2.37 -11.10
CA PRO A 184 -15.52 -1.48 -10.36
C PRO A 184 -14.91 -1.08 -9.02
N LEU A 185 -14.96 0.20 -8.65
CA LEU A 185 -14.39 0.66 -7.37
C LEU A 185 -15.12 0.08 -6.16
N GLY A 186 -16.40 -0.22 -6.30
CA GLY A 186 -17.18 -0.86 -5.23
C GLY A 186 -16.62 -2.21 -4.78
N GLU A 187 -15.97 -2.95 -5.69
CA GLU A 187 -15.35 -4.25 -5.37
C GLU A 187 -14.09 -4.10 -4.49
N ARG A 188 -13.43 -2.93 -4.50
CA ARG A 188 -12.25 -2.66 -3.65
C ARG A 188 -12.59 -2.54 -2.16
N VAL A 189 -13.83 -2.26 -1.83
CA VAL A 189 -14.30 -2.19 -0.42
C VAL A 189 -14.08 -3.52 0.30
N GLY A 190 -14.16 -4.65 -0.44
CA GLY A 190 -13.85 -5.99 0.04
C GLY A 190 -12.36 -6.31 0.15
N HIS A 191 -11.47 -5.32 0.02
CA HIS A 191 -10.02 -5.45 -0.06
C HIS A 191 -9.49 -6.11 -1.36
N SER A 192 -8.23 -5.87 -1.66
CA SER A 192 -7.56 -6.45 -2.83
C SER A 192 -6.22 -7.05 -2.41
N LEU A 193 -5.99 -8.29 -2.78
CA LEU A 193 -4.74 -9.01 -2.54
C LEU A 193 -3.98 -9.19 -3.85
N VAL A 194 -2.73 -8.70 -3.91
CA VAL A 194 -1.86 -8.86 -5.08
C VAL A 194 -0.69 -9.76 -4.72
N LEU A 195 -0.69 -10.95 -5.28
CA LEU A 195 0.36 -11.95 -5.07
C LEU A 195 1.27 -12.05 -6.32
N GLY A 196 2.52 -12.35 -6.08
CA GLY A 196 3.49 -12.58 -7.15
C GLY A 196 4.91 -12.70 -6.60
N THR A 197 5.76 -13.36 -7.37
CA THR A 197 7.20 -13.48 -7.08
C THR A 197 7.92 -12.13 -7.23
N THR A 198 9.20 -12.08 -7.01
CA THR A 198 10.02 -10.87 -7.25
C THR A 198 10.04 -10.52 -8.74
N ARG A 199 10.09 -9.22 -9.06
CA ARG A 199 10.20 -8.67 -10.43
C ARG A 199 9.03 -8.96 -11.37
N VAL A 200 7.86 -9.37 -10.88
CA VAL A 200 6.66 -9.58 -11.71
C VAL A 200 5.78 -8.32 -11.87
N GLY A 201 6.22 -7.19 -11.34
CA GLY A 201 5.52 -5.90 -11.53
C GLY A 201 4.55 -5.50 -10.42
N LYS A 202 4.56 -6.13 -9.24
CA LYS A 202 3.68 -5.76 -8.11
C LYS A 202 3.76 -4.28 -7.75
N THR A 203 4.98 -3.73 -7.61
CA THR A 203 5.18 -2.32 -7.30
C THR A 203 4.65 -1.41 -8.40
N ARG A 204 4.83 -1.79 -9.68
CA ARG A 204 4.27 -1.03 -10.81
C ARG A 204 2.76 -1.00 -10.84
N LEU A 205 2.12 -2.10 -10.44
CA LEU A 205 0.66 -2.13 -10.26
C LEU A 205 0.22 -1.24 -9.09
N ALA A 206 0.95 -1.28 -7.97
CA ALA A 206 0.69 -0.39 -6.83
C ALA A 206 0.85 1.09 -7.22
N GLU A 207 1.91 1.46 -7.94
CA GLU A 207 2.11 2.81 -8.48
C GLU A 207 0.92 3.26 -9.36
N LEU A 208 0.42 2.35 -10.22
CA LEU A 208 -0.72 2.63 -11.09
C LEU A 208 -2.00 2.91 -10.29
N PHE A 209 -2.25 2.13 -9.23
CA PHE A 209 -3.41 2.32 -8.35
C PHE A 209 -3.30 3.62 -7.57
N VAL A 210 -2.16 3.83 -6.92
CA VAL A 210 -1.90 5.04 -6.13
C VAL A 210 -1.99 6.31 -6.99
N THR A 211 -1.48 6.28 -8.22
CA THR A 211 -1.59 7.40 -9.18
C THR A 211 -3.05 7.79 -9.42
N GLN A 212 -3.92 6.80 -9.62
CA GLN A 212 -5.34 7.03 -9.84
C GLN A 212 -6.03 7.53 -8.56
N ASP A 213 -5.73 6.93 -7.42
CA ASP A 213 -6.33 7.28 -6.12
C ASP A 213 -5.96 8.71 -5.70
N ILE A 214 -4.71 9.14 -5.93
CA ILE A 214 -4.28 10.52 -5.65
C ILE A 214 -5.07 11.54 -6.48
N ARG A 215 -5.33 11.23 -7.74
CA ARG A 215 -5.99 12.16 -8.68
C ARG A 215 -7.51 12.10 -8.61
N ARG A 216 -8.06 10.99 -8.11
CA ARG A 216 -9.52 10.79 -8.08
C ARG A 216 -10.18 11.78 -7.15
N LYS A 217 -11.34 12.26 -7.60
CA LYS A 217 -12.27 13.03 -6.79
C LYS A 217 -13.57 12.25 -6.62
N ASN A 218 -14.17 12.35 -5.44
CA ASN A 218 -15.48 11.78 -5.18
C ASN A 218 -16.59 12.62 -5.88
N ALA A 219 -17.84 12.21 -5.74
CA ALA A 219 -18.97 12.93 -6.33
C ALA A 219 -19.12 14.37 -5.80
N ALA A 220 -18.61 14.66 -4.60
CA ALA A 220 -18.58 15.98 -4.01
C ALA A 220 -17.40 16.86 -4.50
N GLY A 221 -16.55 16.33 -5.38
CA GLY A 221 -15.36 17.03 -5.87
C GLY A 221 -14.15 16.99 -4.93
N GLU A 222 -14.25 16.25 -3.83
CA GLU A 222 -13.18 16.11 -2.83
C GLU A 222 -12.24 14.95 -3.17
N HIS A 223 -10.99 15.09 -2.80
CA HIS A 223 -10.01 14.01 -2.93
C HIS A 223 -10.10 13.01 -1.77
N GLU A 224 -9.91 11.75 -2.09
CA GLU A 224 -9.83 10.68 -1.09
C GLU A 224 -8.48 10.69 -0.37
N VAL A 225 -8.46 10.16 0.86
CA VAL A 225 -7.23 9.96 1.62
C VAL A 225 -6.51 8.71 1.10
N VAL A 226 -5.24 8.87 0.74
CA VAL A 226 -4.39 7.78 0.26
C VAL A 226 -3.27 7.53 1.27
N ILE A 227 -3.24 6.32 1.84
CA ILE A 227 -2.22 5.91 2.80
C ILE A 227 -1.44 4.74 2.21
N VAL A 228 -0.13 4.93 2.04
CA VAL A 228 0.77 3.89 1.55
C VAL A 228 1.77 3.51 2.64
N ILE A 229 1.83 2.22 2.96
CA ILE A 229 2.78 1.66 3.91
C ILE A 229 3.78 0.83 3.12
N ASP A 230 4.99 1.35 2.94
CA ASP A 230 6.05 0.67 2.22
C ASP A 230 7.14 0.16 3.18
N PRO A 231 7.17 -1.16 3.46
CA PRO A 231 8.16 -1.74 4.35
C PRO A 231 9.59 -1.77 3.76
N LYS A 232 9.74 -1.56 2.45
CA LYS A 232 11.05 -1.53 1.78
C LYS A 232 11.68 -0.14 1.78
N GLY A 233 10.86 0.91 1.82
CA GLY A 233 11.31 2.28 1.65
C GLY A 233 11.75 2.58 0.21
N ASP A 234 10.92 2.22 -0.77
CA ASP A 234 11.21 2.42 -2.20
C ASP A 234 11.17 3.92 -2.54
N ALA A 235 12.35 4.47 -2.81
CA ALA A 235 12.48 5.89 -3.15
C ALA A 235 11.75 6.27 -4.45
N ASP A 236 11.62 5.35 -5.39
CA ASP A 236 10.94 5.62 -6.67
C ASP A 236 9.42 5.72 -6.46
N LEU A 237 8.86 4.88 -5.60
CA LEU A 237 7.45 4.97 -5.21
C LEU A 237 7.17 6.31 -4.50
N LEU A 238 8.03 6.71 -3.56
CA LEU A 238 7.90 7.98 -2.85
C LEU A 238 7.93 9.18 -3.82
N LYS A 239 8.93 9.24 -4.71
CA LYS A 239 9.05 10.30 -5.73
C LYS A 239 7.85 10.32 -6.66
N ARG A 240 7.35 9.14 -7.04
CA ARG A 240 6.16 9.03 -7.88
C ARG A 240 4.94 9.62 -7.20
N MET A 241 4.69 9.23 -5.95
CA MET A 241 3.56 9.75 -5.18
C MET A 241 3.61 11.27 -5.02
N TYR A 242 4.79 11.81 -4.72
CA TYR A 242 4.98 13.26 -4.61
C TYR A 242 4.69 13.98 -5.93
N ALA A 243 5.23 13.48 -7.04
CA ALA A 243 4.98 14.05 -8.37
C ALA A 243 3.47 14.00 -8.75
N GLU A 244 2.76 12.95 -8.37
CA GLU A 244 1.33 12.84 -8.60
C GLU A 244 0.52 13.78 -7.69
N ALA A 245 0.96 13.96 -6.44
CA ALA A 245 0.39 14.94 -5.54
C ALA A 245 0.52 16.37 -6.08
N GLN A 246 1.70 16.74 -6.59
CA GLN A 246 1.93 18.03 -7.24
C GLN A 246 0.99 18.22 -8.45
N ARG A 247 0.87 17.21 -9.31
CA ARG A 247 -0.02 17.28 -10.48
C ARG A 247 -1.49 17.41 -10.12
N ALA A 248 -1.89 16.82 -8.99
CA ALA A 248 -3.24 16.93 -8.47
C ALA A 248 -3.50 18.22 -7.67
N GLY A 249 -2.49 19.09 -7.51
CA GLY A 249 -2.59 20.29 -6.67
C GLY A 249 -2.65 20.00 -5.17
N ARG A 250 -2.17 18.82 -4.73
CA ARG A 250 -2.23 18.31 -3.35
C ARG A 250 -0.89 18.33 -2.63
N GLU A 251 0.05 19.12 -3.09
CA GLU A 251 1.40 19.19 -2.51
C GLU A 251 1.37 19.54 -1.01
N GLY A 252 0.52 20.48 -0.61
CA GLY A 252 0.34 20.87 0.78
C GLY A 252 -0.34 19.83 1.68
N GLU A 253 -0.86 18.75 1.10
CA GLU A 253 -1.52 17.62 1.79
C GLU A 253 -0.62 16.38 1.85
N PHE A 254 0.57 16.43 1.25
CA PHE A 254 1.49 15.31 1.18
C PHE A 254 2.34 15.21 2.43
N TYR A 255 2.24 14.09 3.14
CA TYR A 255 3.01 13.81 4.34
C TYR A 255 3.85 12.55 4.16
N VAL A 256 5.12 12.63 4.55
CA VAL A 256 6.05 11.50 4.57
C VAL A 256 6.40 11.19 6.02
N PHE A 257 6.39 9.92 6.38
CA PHE A 257 6.96 9.43 7.62
C PHE A 257 8.04 8.40 7.27
N HIS A 258 9.30 8.80 7.39
CA HIS A 258 10.44 7.98 7.03
C HIS A 258 11.52 8.04 8.12
N LEU A 259 11.73 6.90 8.80
CA LEU A 259 12.63 6.83 9.93
C LEU A 259 14.10 7.14 9.60
N GLY A 260 14.54 6.89 8.37
CA GLY A 260 15.89 7.17 7.91
C GLY A 260 16.13 8.62 7.48
N TRP A 261 15.07 9.38 7.23
CA TRP A 261 15.13 10.77 6.77
C TRP A 261 14.28 11.68 7.65
N PRO A 262 14.77 11.98 8.86
CA PRO A 262 14.04 12.79 9.82
C PRO A 262 13.72 14.22 9.32
N ASP A 263 14.58 14.77 8.48
CA ASP A 263 14.46 16.17 8.02
C ASP A 263 13.24 16.39 7.10
N ILE A 264 12.81 15.35 6.38
CA ILE A 264 11.63 15.40 5.51
C ILE A 264 10.41 14.71 6.10
N SER A 265 10.56 14.06 7.26
CA SER A 265 9.49 13.30 7.89
C SER A 265 8.54 14.18 8.69
N ALA A 266 7.26 13.94 8.54
CA ALA A 266 6.26 14.45 9.45
C ALA A 266 6.44 13.81 10.83
N ARG A 267 6.11 14.56 11.88
CA ARG A 267 6.11 14.06 13.25
C ARG A 267 4.75 13.48 13.59
N TYR A 268 4.73 12.34 14.24
CA TYR A 268 3.52 11.64 14.57
C TYR A 268 3.48 11.19 16.02
N ASN A 269 2.52 11.68 16.79
CA ASN A 269 2.22 11.21 18.12
C ASN A 269 1.10 10.17 18.08
N ALA A 270 1.47 8.89 18.13
CA ALA A 270 0.52 7.78 17.99
C ALA A 270 -0.46 7.65 19.18
N VAL A 271 -0.15 8.25 20.33
CA VAL A 271 -0.96 8.20 21.56
C VAL A 271 -1.62 9.53 21.92
N GLY A 272 -1.26 10.59 21.22
CA GLY A 272 -1.73 11.95 21.55
C GLY A 272 -3.17 12.25 21.12
N ARG A 273 -3.79 11.41 20.31
CA ARG A 273 -5.18 11.57 19.90
C ARG A 273 -5.96 10.28 20.05
N PHE A 274 -7.09 10.37 20.72
CA PHE A 274 -7.93 9.24 21.09
C PHE A 274 -9.39 9.67 21.14
N GLY A 275 -10.30 8.75 20.86
CA GLY A 275 -11.73 8.91 21.13
C GLY A 275 -12.05 8.59 22.58
N ARG A 276 -11.40 7.54 23.10
CA ARG A 276 -11.47 7.14 24.52
C ARG A 276 -10.06 7.10 25.08
N ILE A 277 -9.87 7.63 26.28
CA ILE A 277 -8.55 7.66 26.93
C ILE A 277 -7.90 6.27 27.06
N SER A 278 -8.69 5.23 27.23
CA SER A 278 -8.22 3.85 27.29
C SER A 278 -7.54 3.36 26.01
N GLU A 279 -7.75 4.03 24.86
CA GLU A 279 -7.04 3.71 23.63
C GLU A 279 -5.54 3.98 23.74
N VAL A 280 -5.13 5.00 24.53
CA VAL A 280 -3.72 5.30 24.81
C VAL A 280 -3.04 4.06 25.40
N ALA A 281 -3.63 3.51 26.47
CA ALA A 281 -3.11 2.30 27.13
C ALA A 281 -3.11 1.11 26.17
N THR A 282 -4.17 0.93 25.37
CA THR A 282 -4.27 -0.17 24.40
C THR A 282 -3.20 -0.07 23.33
N ARG A 283 -2.88 1.14 22.84
CA ARG A 283 -1.84 1.34 21.84
C ARG A 283 -0.43 1.08 22.37
N VAL A 284 -0.18 1.41 23.64
CA VAL A 284 1.12 1.15 24.30
C VAL A 284 1.23 -0.32 24.69
N ALA A 285 0.33 -0.81 25.53
CA ALA A 285 0.39 -2.18 26.06
C ALA A 285 0.17 -3.25 24.99
N GLY A 286 -0.58 -2.95 23.93
CA GLY A 286 -0.77 -3.85 22.80
C GLY A 286 0.50 -4.22 22.03
N GLN A 287 1.61 -3.53 22.26
CA GLN A 287 2.93 -3.86 21.71
C GLN A 287 3.66 -4.95 22.54
N LEU A 288 3.21 -5.19 23.77
CA LEU A 288 3.77 -6.24 24.62
C LEU A 288 3.23 -7.61 24.20
N SER A 289 4.01 -8.66 24.44
CA SER A 289 3.56 -10.03 24.22
C SER A 289 2.38 -10.36 25.12
N GLY A 290 1.36 -10.98 24.54
CA GLY A 290 0.14 -11.42 25.23
C GLY A 290 0.02 -12.92 25.35
N GLU A 291 1.11 -13.69 25.17
CA GLU A 291 1.09 -15.15 25.21
C GLU A 291 1.63 -15.69 26.55
N GLY A 292 0.98 -16.71 27.08
CA GLY A 292 1.38 -17.37 28.32
C GLY A 292 1.42 -16.42 29.52
N ASN A 293 2.44 -16.57 30.35
CA ASN A 293 2.61 -15.77 31.59
C ASN A 293 2.80 -14.27 31.33
N SER A 294 3.13 -13.86 30.10
CA SER A 294 3.28 -12.45 29.75
C SER A 294 1.95 -11.70 29.60
N ALA A 295 0.84 -12.41 29.51
CA ALA A 295 -0.48 -11.79 29.44
C ALA A 295 -0.81 -10.95 30.69
N ALA A 296 -0.50 -11.46 31.88
CA ALA A 296 -0.72 -10.74 33.15
C ALA A 296 0.10 -9.43 33.20
N PHE A 297 1.34 -9.46 32.74
CA PHE A 297 2.20 -8.27 32.67
C PHE A 297 1.66 -7.23 31.66
N ARG A 298 1.12 -7.69 30.54
CA ARG A 298 0.49 -6.80 29.56
C ARG A 298 -0.74 -6.09 30.13
N GLU A 299 -1.60 -6.83 30.83
CA GLU A 299 -2.80 -6.26 31.43
C GLU A 299 -2.45 -5.27 32.57
N PHE A 300 -1.42 -5.59 33.36
CA PHE A 300 -0.92 -4.66 34.36
C PHE A 300 -0.33 -3.39 33.71
N ALA A 301 0.50 -3.54 32.69
CA ALA A 301 1.05 -2.41 31.92
C ALA A 301 -0.08 -1.56 31.32
N TRP A 302 -1.13 -2.19 30.81
CA TRP A 302 -2.31 -1.50 30.29
C TRP A 302 -2.98 -0.65 31.38
N ARG A 303 -3.26 -1.25 32.54
CA ARG A 303 -3.86 -0.54 33.69
C ARG A 303 -3.00 0.64 34.10
N PHE A 304 -1.70 0.44 34.21
CA PHE A 304 -0.75 1.45 34.66
C PHE A 304 -0.65 2.64 33.69
N VAL A 305 -0.50 2.36 32.39
CA VAL A 305 -0.49 3.41 31.36
C VAL A 305 -1.83 4.14 31.29
N ASN A 306 -2.95 3.43 31.52
CA ASN A 306 -4.27 4.06 31.53
C ASN A 306 -4.44 5.05 32.68
N ILE A 307 -3.91 4.74 33.86
CA ILE A 307 -3.93 5.66 35.01
C ILE A 307 -3.08 6.90 34.72
N ILE A 308 -1.86 6.71 34.19
CA ILE A 308 -0.97 7.82 33.82
C ILE A 308 -1.63 8.70 32.76
N ALA A 309 -2.20 8.09 31.70
CA ALA A 309 -2.82 8.85 30.63
C ALA A 309 -4.03 9.66 31.11
N ARG A 310 -4.84 9.13 32.02
CA ARG A 310 -5.95 9.86 32.65
C ARG A 310 -5.45 11.05 33.46
N ALA A 311 -4.43 10.83 34.29
CA ALA A 311 -3.84 11.90 35.10
C ALA A 311 -3.29 13.03 34.22
N LEU A 312 -2.56 12.68 33.16
CA LEU A 312 -2.01 13.68 32.21
C LEU A 312 -3.14 14.51 31.57
N VAL A 313 -4.23 13.87 31.13
CA VAL A 313 -5.34 14.59 30.47
C VAL A 313 -6.04 15.54 31.45
N GLU A 314 -6.28 15.12 32.69
CA GLU A 314 -6.88 15.96 33.72
C GLU A 314 -5.99 17.14 34.10
N LEU A 315 -4.67 16.95 34.03
CA LEU A 315 -3.66 18.04 34.17
C LEU A 315 -3.58 18.94 32.93
N GLY A 316 -4.39 18.70 31.89
CA GLY A 316 -4.36 19.44 30.63
C GLY A 316 -3.17 19.11 29.74
N GLN A 317 -2.41 18.06 30.06
CA GLN A 317 -1.26 17.61 29.30
C GLN A 317 -1.67 16.56 28.28
N ARG A 318 -1.16 16.70 27.07
CA ARG A 318 -1.44 15.73 26.00
C ARG A 318 -0.50 14.52 26.13
N PRO A 319 -1.01 13.28 26.27
CA PRO A 319 -0.16 12.11 26.37
C PRO A 319 0.77 11.96 25.18
N ASP A 320 2.04 11.68 25.45
CA ASP A 320 3.04 11.22 24.50
C ASP A 320 3.90 10.12 25.11
N TYR A 321 4.72 9.46 24.31
CA TYR A 321 5.53 8.35 24.81
C TYR A 321 6.59 8.81 25.82
N MET A 322 7.13 10.01 25.70
CA MET A 322 8.14 10.53 26.62
C MET A 322 7.54 10.88 27.99
N LEU A 323 6.37 11.54 28.00
CA LEU A 323 5.63 11.81 29.23
C LEU A 323 5.22 10.51 29.92
N ILE A 324 4.69 9.56 29.15
CA ILE A 324 4.34 8.24 29.69
C ILE A 324 5.58 7.56 30.27
N GLN A 325 6.71 7.54 29.57
CA GLN A 325 7.96 6.94 30.04
C GLN A 325 8.45 7.63 31.33
N ARG A 326 8.45 8.95 31.37
CA ARG A 326 8.85 9.74 32.55
C ARG A 326 8.06 9.35 33.77
N HIS A 327 6.74 9.22 33.64
CA HIS A 327 5.88 8.88 34.79
C HIS A 327 5.81 7.37 35.06
N VAL A 328 6.16 6.52 34.11
CA VAL A 328 6.42 5.10 34.35
C VAL A 328 7.66 4.92 35.22
N ILE A 329 8.71 5.71 35.01
CA ILE A 329 9.94 5.68 35.82
C ILE A 329 9.69 6.27 37.22
N ASN A 330 8.97 7.39 37.27
CA ASN A 330 8.68 8.08 38.52
C ASN A 330 7.18 8.43 38.63
N ILE A 331 6.40 7.49 39.13
CA ILE A 331 4.97 7.69 39.39
C ILE A 331 4.71 8.62 40.56
N ASP A 332 5.66 8.73 41.52
CA ASP A 332 5.53 9.54 42.74
C ASP A 332 5.35 11.02 42.38
N ALA A 333 6.12 11.50 41.42
CA ALA A 333 6.02 12.87 40.91
C ALA A 333 4.62 13.17 40.32
N LEU A 334 4.08 12.25 39.53
CA LEU A 334 2.74 12.41 38.92
C LEU A 334 1.65 12.39 39.99
N PHE A 335 1.78 11.51 41.00
CA PHE A 335 0.83 11.46 42.11
C PHE A 335 0.79 12.75 42.91
N ILE A 336 1.95 13.35 43.19
CA ILE A 336 2.06 14.65 43.88
C ILE A 336 1.44 15.76 43.03
N GLU A 337 1.82 15.85 41.75
CA GLU A 337 1.35 16.88 40.82
C GLU A 337 -0.18 16.81 40.66
N TYR A 338 -0.72 15.59 40.45
CA TYR A 338 -2.14 15.39 40.32
C TYR A 338 -2.90 15.70 41.62
N ALA A 339 -2.42 15.24 42.77
CA ALA A 339 -3.04 15.51 44.05
C ALA A 339 -3.08 17.00 44.35
N GLN A 340 -1.98 17.73 44.08
CA GLN A 340 -1.92 19.16 44.21
C GLN A 340 -2.96 19.87 43.36
N HIS A 341 -3.08 19.47 42.09
CA HIS A 341 -4.07 20.02 41.17
C HIS A 341 -5.50 19.74 41.63
N TYR A 342 -5.76 18.51 42.08
CA TYR A 342 -7.06 18.10 42.57
C TYR A 342 -7.48 18.86 43.80
N PHE A 343 -6.61 18.94 44.85
CA PHE A 343 -6.91 19.65 46.07
C PHE A 343 -6.99 21.16 45.90
N ALA A 344 -6.25 21.74 44.98
CA ALA A 344 -6.38 23.16 44.65
C ALA A 344 -7.80 23.51 44.16
N LYS A 345 -8.47 22.59 43.52
CA LYS A 345 -9.85 22.76 43.03
C LYS A 345 -10.91 22.40 44.05
N THR A 346 -10.71 21.32 44.81
CA THR A 346 -11.73 20.75 45.69
C THR A 346 -11.61 21.21 47.12
N GLU A 347 -10.41 21.23 47.67
CA GLU A 347 -10.15 21.51 49.09
C GLU A 347 -8.76 22.14 49.31
N PRO A 348 -8.59 23.46 49.07
CA PRO A 348 -7.28 24.11 49.14
C PRO A 348 -6.55 23.96 50.49
N LYS A 349 -7.30 23.89 51.61
CA LYS A 349 -6.75 23.68 52.95
C LYS A 349 -6.14 22.30 53.16
N ALA A 350 -6.56 21.29 52.37
CA ALA A 350 -6.02 19.94 52.47
C ALA A 350 -4.54 19.89 52.20
N TRP A 351 -4.04 20.73 51.29
CA TRP A 351 -2.61 20.77 50.98
C TRP A 351 -1.74 21.26 52.14
N GLU A 352 -2.22 22.22 52.91
CA GLU A 352 -1.51 22.69 54.11
C GLU A 352 -1.40 21.60 55.17
N VAL A 353 -2.48 20.81 55.35
CA VAL A 353 -2.50 19.67 56.27
C VAL A 353 -1.52 18.58 55.81
N ILE A 354 -1.45 18.30 54.52
CA ILE A 354 -0.51 17.33 53.94
C ILE A 354 0.93 17.75 54.20
N VAL A 355 1.26 19.04 54.03
CA VAL A 355 2.60 19.60 54.33
C VAL A 355 2.93 19.48 55.82
N GLN A 356 1.96 19.70 56.70
CA GLN A 356 2.16 19.51 58.15
C GLN A 356 2.37 18.03 58.52
N ILE A 357 1.67 17.11 57.90
CA ILE A 357 1.88 15.65 58.07
C ILE A 357 3.30 15.31 57.57
N GLU A 358 3.73 15.79 56.40
CA GLU A 358 5.05 15.53 55.86
C GLU A 358 6.17 15.99 56.83
N ALA A 359 6.02 17.19 57.42
CA ALA A 359 6.97 17.72 58.42
C ALA A 359 7.09 16.89 59.68
N LYS A 360 6.02 16.17 60.07
CA LYS A 360 5.98 15.30 61.26
C LYS A 360 6.40 13.84 60.97
N LEU A 361 6.64 13.48 59.71
CA LEU A 361 7.02 12.13 59.33
C LEU A 361 8.46 11.81 59.67
N ASN A 362 8.65 10.84 60.56
CA ASN A 362 9.92 10.20 60.89
C ASN A 362 10.07 8.88 60.18
N GLU A 363 11.29 8.48 59.83
CA GLU A 363 11.55 7.20 59.14
C GLU A 363 10.97 5.96 59.80
N LYS A 364 10.83 6.00 61.16
CA LYS A 364 10.24 4.92 61.95
C LYS A 364 8.71 4.75 61.77
N ASN A 365 8.04 5.78 61.28
CA ASN A 365 6.59 5.81 61.09
C ASN A 365 6.15 5.54 59.66
N ILE A 366 7.09 5.23 58.74
CA ILE A 366 6.78 4.93 57.37
C ILE A 366 6.31 3.47 57.24
N PRO A 367 5.14 3.20 56.64
CA PRO A 367 4.67 1.84 56.38
C PRO A 367 5.68 1.05 55.54
N ARG A 368 5.82 -0.28 55.83
CA ARG A 368 6.82 -1.13 55.15
C ARG A 368 6.68 -1.13 53.63
N ASN A 369 5.47 -1.07 53.10
CA ASN A 369 5.20 -1.03 51.64
C ASN A 369 5.52 0.31 50.99
N MET A 370 5.83 1.37 51.78
CA MET A 370 6.15 2.69 51.30
C MET A 370 7.62 3.11 51.59
N ILE A 371 8.42 2.16 52.06
CA ILE A 371 9.87 2.41 52.27
C ILE A 371 10.53 2.72 50.92
N GLY A 372 11.29 3.82 50.87
CA GLY A 372 11.96 4.30 49.65
C GLY A 372 11.11 5.19 48.75
N ARG A 373 9.86 5.50 49.13
CA ARG A 373 9.03 6.54 48.51
C ARG A 373 9.32 7.94 49.06
N GLU A 374 8.95 8.97 48.30
CA GLU A 374 9.08 10.34 48.76
C GLU A 374 8.22 10.60 50.01
N LYS A 375 8.72 11.37 51.01
CA LYS A 375 7.98 11.68 52.24
C LYS A 375 6.59 12.29 51.95
N ARG A 376 6.51 13.14 50.92
CA ARG A 376 5.26 13.76 50.51
C ARG A 376 4.22 12.76 50.03
N VAL A 377 4.64 11.71 49.34
CA VAL A 377 3.76 10.61 48.92
C VAL A 377 3.20 9.84 50.11
N VAL A 378 4.04 9.63 51.15
CA VAL A 378 3.60 8.99 52.38
C VAL A 378 2.60 9.87 53.13
N ALA A 379 2.85 11.16 53.18
CA ALA A 379 1.92 12.12 53.81
C ALA A 379 0.58 12.19 53.09
N LEU A 380 0.60 12.22 51.76
CA LEU A 380 -0.58 12.15 50.90
C LEU A 380 -1.40 10.86 51.16
N GLU A 381 -0.72 9.72 51.27
CA GLU A 381 -1.37 8.45 51.54
C GLU A 381 -2.02 8.42 52.92
N GLN A 382 -1.33 8.97 53.93
CA GLN A 382 -1.92 9.08 55.29
C GLN A 382 -3.13 10.00 55.30
N TYR A 383 -3.10 11.13 54.64
CA TYR A 383 -4.24 12.01 54.51
C TYR A 383 -5.39 11.35 53.80
N LEU A 384 -5.16 10.75 52.63
CA LEU A 384 -6.20 10.05 51.82
C LEU A 384 -6.79 8.82 52.53
N SER A 385 -6.08 8.20 53.46
CA SER A 385 -6.60 7.09 54.25
C SER A 385 -7.72 7.51 55.21
N GLN A 386 -7.72 8.77 55.63
CA GLN A 386 -8.70 9.36 56.53
C GLN A 386 -9.80 10.16 55.80
N ALA A 387 -9.48 10.65 54.60
CA ALA A 387 -10.40 11.43 53.79
C ALA A 387 -11.44 10.53 53.07
N ARG A 388 -12.69 11.01 52.98
CA ARG A 388 -13.79 10.32 52.26
C ARG A 388 -13.93 10.79 50.80
N ASN A 389 -12.98 11.51 50.31
CA ASN A 389 -13.01 12.05 48.94
C ASN A 389 -12.74 10.92 47.95
N TYR A 390 -13.64 10.75 46.99
CA TYR A 390 -13.48 9.76 45.91
C TYR A 390 -13.21 10.43 44.59
N ASP A 391 -12.02 10.17 44.01
CA ASP A 391 -11.67 10.49 42.65
C ASP A 391 -11.04 9.27 41.98
N PRO A 392 -11.57 8.80 40.84
CA PRO A 392 -11.09 7.57 40.19
C PRO A 392 -9.62 7.62 39.75
N VAL A 393 -9.12 8.83 39.39
CA VAL A 393 -7.72 8.99 38.95
C VAL A 393 -6.80 9.02 40.14
N LEU A 394 -7.17 9.78 41.20
CA LEU A 394 -6.42 9.83 42.45
C LEU A 394 -6.31 8.46 43.12
N ASP A 395 -7.41 7.71 43.16
CA ASP A 395 -7.42 6.34 43.69
C ASP A 395 -6.61 5.37 42.83
N GLY A 396 -6.64 5.56 41.50
CA GLY A 396 -5.80 4.81 40.58
C GLY A 396 -4.31 5.02 40.84
N LEU A 397 -3.88 6.29 40.97
CA LEU A 397 -2.50 6.66 41.31
C LEU A 397 -2.10 6.17 42.70
N ARG A 398 -2.99 6.36 43.69
CA ARG A 398 -2.84 5.84 45.04
C ARG A 398 -2.64 4.31 45.06
N SER A 399 -3.44 3.58 44.30
CA SER A 399 -3.28 2.12 44.14
C SER A 399 -1.92 1.75 43.56
N ALA A 400 -1.42 2.51 42.56
CA ALA A 400 -0.11 2.28 41.95
C ALA A 400 1.05 2.53 42.93
N VAL A 401 0.94 3.57 43.77
CA VAL A 401 1.97 3.93 44.75
C VAL A 401 2.00 2.94 45.93
N ARG A 402 0.87 2.31 46.29
CA ARG A 402 0.79 1.32 47.38
C ARG A 402 1.50 0.00 47.08
N TYR A 403 1.81 -0.31 45.80
CA TYR A 403 2.61 -1.49 45.50
C TYR A 403 4.03 -1.32 46.07
N ASP A 404 4.55 -2.41 46.61
CA ASP A 404 5.95 -2.48 47.03
C ASP A 404 6.83 -2.07 45.84
N LYS A 405 7.80 -1.20 46.09
CA LYS A 405 8.64 -0.62 45.05
C LYS A 405 9.39 -1.69 44.25
N THR A 406 9.86 -2.72 44.92
CA THR A 406 10.59 -3.82 44.26
C THR A 406 9.69 -4.65 43.35
N TYR A 407 8.44 -4.83 43.72
CA TYR A 407 7.43 -5.51 42.89
C TYR A 407 7.02 -4.65 41.70
N PHE A 408 6.84 -3.36 41.95
CA PHE A 408 6.54 -2.37 40.92
C PHE A 408 7.64 -2.31 39.86
N ASP A 409 8.90 -2.25 40.27
CA ASP A 409 10.06 -2.21 39.36
C ASP A 409 10.13 -3.46 38.47
N LYS A 410 9.78 -4.64 38.98
CA LYS A 410 9.70 -5.88 38.17
C LYS A 410 8.64 -5.81 37.08
N ILE A 411 7.51 -5.21 37.37
CA ILE A 411 6.42 -5.07 36.41
C ILE A 411 6.76 -4.04 35.35
N VAL A 412 7.32 -2.92 35.79
CA VAL A 412 7.77 -1.82 34.90
C VAL A 412 8.93 -2.26 34.03
N ALA A 413 9.76 -3.20 34.49
CA ALA A 413 10.89 -3.74 33.73
C ALA A 413 10.53 -4.31 32.37
N SER A 414 9.29 -4.76 32.16
CA SER A 414 8.80 -5.22 30.86
C SER A 414 8.35 -4.07 29.94
N LEU A 415 7.86 -2.97 30.53
CA LEU A 415 7.30 -1.83 29.79
C LEU A 415 8.39 -0.81 29.42
N LEU A 416 9.36 -0.57 30.26
CA LEU A 416 10.45 0.40 30.02
C LEU A 416 11.23 0.13 28.74
N PRO A 417 11.72 -1.10 28.46
CA PRO A 417 12.46 -1.37 27.22
C PRO A 417 11.62 -1.12 25.97
N LEU A 418 10.30 -1.29 26.05
CA LEU A 418 9.40 -0.96 24.95
C LEU A 418 9.36 0.57 24.74
N LEU A 419 9.13 1.33 25.83
CA LEU A 419 9.09 2.79 25.77
C LEU A 419 10.44 3.38 25.33
N GLU A 420 11.54 2.83 25.84
CA GLU A 420 12.89 3.21 25.42
C GLU A 420 13.13 2.99 23.93
N LYS A 421 12.70 1.85 23.39
CA LYS A 421 12.78 1.57 21.93
C LYS A 421 11.94 2.55 21.10
N LEU A 422 10.83 3.02 21.66
CA LEU A 422 9.96 3.98 21.00
C LEU A 422 10.47 5.43 21.12
N THR A 423 11.31 5.72 22.10
CA THR A 423 11.84 7.07 22.39
C THR A 423 13.33 7.22 22.08
N ALA A 424 14.08 6.11 21.89
CA ALA A 424 15.52 6.13 21.65
C ALA A 424 15.90 6.53 20.21
N GLY A 425 17.12 7.04 20.04
CA GLY A 425 17.72 7.40 18.77
C GLY A 425 17.49 8.85 18.37
N ARG A 426 17.50 9.13 17.06
CA ARG A 426 17.17 10.46 16.52
C ARG A 426 15.67 10.80 16.59
N PHE A 427 14.85 9.86 17.08
CA PHE A 427 13.42 9.96 17.16
C PHE A 427 12.84 10.79 18.32
N PRO A 428 13.53 11.06 19.43
CA PRO A 428 13.01 11.94 20.47
C PRO A 428 12.55 13.30 19.94
N SER A 429 13.23 13.82 18.92
CA SER A 429 12.83 15.07 18.26
C SER A 429 11.55 15.00 17.46
N PHE A 430 11.02 13.77 17.20
CA PHE A 430 9.78 13.57 16.45
C PHE A 430 8.53 13.60 17.32
N TRP A 431 8.65 13.35 18.63
CA TRP A 431 7.50 13.04 19.45
C TRP A 431 6.75 14.23 20.06
N PRO A 432 7.36 15.36 20.43
CA PRO A 432 6.59 16.39 21.14
C PRO A 432 5.87 17.39 20.25
N GLN A 433 6.22 17.53 18.99
CA GLN A 433 5.67 18.61 18.18
C GLN A 433 5.23 18.14 16.81
N ILE A 434 4.06 18.54 16.49
CA ILE A 434 3.43 18.39 15.21
C ILE A 434 4.08 19.38 14.28
N ILE A 435 4.79 18.91 13.29
CA ILE A 435 5.30 19.82 12.30
C ILE A 435 5.17 19.25 10.91
N PRO A 436 4.90 20.11 10.05
CA PRO A 436 4.71 19.82 8.70
C PRO A 436 5.98 19.97 7.95
N THR A 437 5.94 19.42 6.88
CA THR A 437 5.91 19.99 5.56
C THR A 437 7.20 19.90 4.84
N TRP A 438 7.13 19.30 3.79
CA TRP A 438 7.91 19.55 2.60
C TRP A 438 7.63 20.97 2.08
N PRO A 439 8.63 21.65 1.58
CA PRO A 439 9.64 22.42 2.26
C PRO A 439 9.15 23.82 2.51
N THR A 440 8.48 24.26 3.35
CA THR A 440 8.36 25.70 3.69
C THR A 440 7.17 26.18 4.49
N ARG A 441 6.31 25.35 5.02
CA ARG A 441 5.31 25.89 5.97
C ARG A 441 4.93 24.93 7.07
N ALA A 442 5.20 25.36 8.31
CA ALA A 442 4.77 24.70 9.52
C ALA A 442 3.25 24.53 9.57
N ARG A 443 2.75 23.29 9.44
CA ARG A 443 1.37 22.94 9.76
C ARG A 443 1.34 21.80 10.75
N SER A 444 0.57 21.95 11.78
CA SER A 444 0.31 20.89 12.74
C SER A 444 -0.60 19.85 12.11
N SER A 445 -0.06 18.69 11.74
CA SER A 445 -0.87 17.57 11.33
C SER A 445 -1.34 16.83 12.55
N ILE A 446 -2.49 17.10 12.98
CA ILE A 446 -3.17 16.28 13.96
C ILE A 446 -4.06 15.35 13.20
N GLY A 447 -3.92 14.07 13.41
CA GLY A 447 -4.91 13.15 12.93
C GLY A 447 -6.30 13.69 13.20
N CYS A 448 -7.17 13.76 12.21
CA CYS A 448 -8.54 14.28 12.16
C CYS A 448 -8.72 15.73 12.62
N ARG A 449 -8.89 16.65 11.73
CA ARG A 449 -9.69 17.86 11.98
C ARG A 449 -11.16 17.44 12.05
N SER A 450 -11.90 18.11 12.94
CA SER A 450 -13.34 18.07 12.95
C SER A 450 -13.89 18.40 11.56
N SER A 451 -15.02 17.83 11.23
CA SER A 451 -15.69 17.68 9.94
C SER A 451 -16.06 18.94 9.16
N GLU A 452 -15.45 20.07 9.38
CA GLU A 452 -15.84 21.31 8.69
C GLU A 452 -14.98 21.69 7.47
N SER A 453 -13.89 20.99 7.23
CA SER A 453 -13.17 21.04 5.97
C SER A 453 -12.47 19.70 5.74
N ALA A 454 -13.06 18.86 4.93
CA ALA A 454 -12.46 17.59 4.50
C ALA A 454 -11.22 17.87 3.63
N GLN A 455 -10.11 18.22 4.26
CA GLN A 455 -8.82 18.18 3.60
C GLN A 455 -8.33 16.74 3.61
N SER A 456 -8.39 16.11 2.47
CA SER A 456 -7.85 14.79 2.24
C SER A 456 -6.31 14.84 2.35
N SER A 457 -5.75 14.18 3.35
CA SER A 457 -4.31 14.09 3.53
C SER A 457 -3.78 12.75 3.02
N MET A 458 -2.62 12.80 2.38
CA MET A 458 -1.95 11.61 1.87
C MET A 458 -0.77 11.24 2.78
N TRP A 459 -0.67 9.96 3.15
CA TRP A 459 0.35 9.46 4.05
C TRP A 459 1.21 8.40 3.37
N VAL A 460 2.53 8.53 3.49
CA VAL A 460 3.48 7.50 3.09
C VAL A 460 4.23 7.00 4.33
N TRP A 461 4.14 5.71 4.58
CA TRP A 461 4.91 5.06 5.63
C TRP A 461 6.02 4.22 5.01
N THR A 462 7.25 4.54 5.33
CA THR A 462 8.40 3.77 4.89
C THR A 462 9.16 3.22 6.09
N ARG A 463 9.55 1.96 6.02
CA ARG A 463 10.40 1.30 7.01
C ARG A 463 11.82 1.19 6.48
N TYR A 464 12.77 1.62 7.27
CA TYR A 464 14.18 1.35 6.96
C TYR A 464 14.51 -0.11 7.29
N PRO A 465 15.26 -0.82 6.47
CA PRO A 465 15.73 -2.17 6.80
C PRO A 465 16.84 -2.06 7.85
N THR A 466 16.49 -2.02 9.13
CA THR A 466 17.43 -2.31 10.18
C THR A 466 17.40 -3.81 10.44
N PRO A 467 18.54 -4.49 10.43
CA PRO A 467 18.58 -5.89 10.79
C PRO A 467 18.17 -6.02 12.26
N ARG A 468 17.03 -6.66 12.50
CA ARG A 468 16.52 -7.07 13.82
C ARG A 468 15.71 -6.04 14.65
N LEU A 469 14.67 -5.47 14.08
CA LEU A 469 13.52 -5.08 14.90
C LEU A 469 12.39 -6.10 14.69
N PRO A 470 11.75 -6.59 15.75
CA PRO A 470 10.66 -7.55 15.60
C PRO A 470 9.51 -6.91 14.83
N GLN A 471 8.89 -7.66 13.94
CA GLN A 471 7.79 -7.29 13.03
C GLN A 471 6.56 -6.64 13.70
N ARG A 472 6.61 -6.41 15.01
CA ARG A 472 5.47 -6.02 15.83
C ARG A 472 5.16 -4.51 15.86
N SER A 473 6.11 -3.66 15.51
CA SER A 473 5.91 -2.20 15.58
C SER A 473 5.15 -1.59 14.39
N ALA A 474 4.96 -2.35 13.31
CA ALA A 474 4.28 -1.88 12.10
C ALA A 474 2.79 -2.27 12.02
N ILE A 475 2.27 -3.03 13.00
CA ILE A 475 1.08 -3.88 12.74
C ILE A 475 -0.26 -3.25 13.11
N ARG A 476 -0.38 -2.10 13.77
CA ARG A 476 -1.71 -1.63 14.19
C ARG A 476 -2.02 -0.13 14.03
N CYS A 477 -1.49 0.51 13.02
CA CYS A 477 -2.10 1.79 12.63
C CYS A 477 -3.34 1.66 11.73
N SER A 478 -3.65 0.46 11.24
CA SER A 478 -4.84 0.20 10.42
C SER A 478 -6.18 0.26 11.17
N ALA A 479 -6.17 0.38 12.50
CA ALA A 479 -7.38 0.46 13.30
C ALA A 479 -7.85 1.90 13.60
N ILE A 480 -7.28 2.92 12.94
CA ILE A 480 -7.79 4.29 13.04
C ILE A 480 -8.79 4.53 11.90
N SER A 481 -9.85 3.74 11.89
CA SER A 481 -11.08 4.11 11.19
C SER A 481 -11.77 5.18 12.03
N CYS A 482 -11.81 6.40 11.54
CA CYS A 482 -12.67 7.43 12.09
C CYS A 482 -14.12 7.03 11.79
N ARG A 483 -14.80 6.37 12.72
CA ARG A 483 -16.25 6.32 12.71
C ARG A 483 -16.76 7.71 13.07
N SER A 484 -17.42 8.35 12.13
CA SER A 484 -18.27 9.52 12.39
C SER A 484 -19.37 9.11 13.37
N PRO A 485 -19.69 9.89 14.40
CA PRO A 485 -20.88 9.64 15.19
C PRO A 485 -22.10 9.94 14.31
N GLY A 486 -22.83 8.89 13.94
CA GLY A 486 -24.12 9.01 13.28
C GLY A 486 -25.11 9.72 14.19
N THR A 487 -25.67 10.81 13.72
CA THR A 487 -26.86 11.43 14.29
C THR A 487 -28.03 10.45 14.15
N SER A 488 -28.49 9.95 15.28
CA SER A 488 -29.73 9.20 15.40
C SER A 488 -30.91 10.12 15.18
N THR A 489 -31.57 10.03 14.06
CA THR A 489 -32.97 10.43 13.92
C THR A 489 -33.80 9.16 13.80
N SER A 490 -34.57 8.93 14.86
CA SER A 490 -35.62 7.94 14.93
C SER A 490 -36.75 8.29 13.98
N THR A 491 -37.06 7.43 13.03
CA THR A 491 -38.44 7.28 12.52
C THR A 491 -38.61 5.80 12.15
N GLY A 492 -39.54 5.19 12.86
CA GLY A 492 -39.94 3.83 12.63
C GLY A 492 -40.76 3.67 11.36
N SER A 493 -40.60 2.55 10.72
CA SER A 493 -41.71 1.87 10.03
C SER A 493 -41.36 0.40 9.77
N THR A 494 -42.23 -0.38 10.22
CA THR A 494 -42.62 -1.77 10.09
C THR A 494 -42.36 -2.46 8.73
N MET A 495 -41.94 -3.75 8.88
CA MET A 495 -42.29 -4.94 8.10
C MET A 495 -41.95 -5.05 6.62
N ALA A 496 -41.13 -6.06 6.30
CA ALA A 496 -41.58 -7.25 5.55
C ALA A 496 -40.44 -8.28 5.43
N SER A 497 -40.68 -9.43 6.02
CA SER A 497 -39.95 -10.68 5.80
C SER A 497 -40.10 -11.14 4.36
N ARG A 498 -38.98 -11.39 3.66
CA ARG A 498 -38.97 -12.20 2.43
C ARG A 498 -37.90 -13.26 2.52
N ALA A 499 -38.36 -14.48 2.49
CA ALA A 499 -37.62 -15.72 2.56
C ALA A 499 -36.50 -15.79 1.49
N GLN A 500 -35.29 -16.05 1.94
CA GLN A 500 -34.18 -16.45 1.07
C GLN A 500 -34.30 -17.95 0.74
N ARG A 501 -34.32 -18.24 -0.57
CA ARG A 501 -34.17 -19.61 -1.09
C ARG A 501 -32.69 -20.02 -0.98
N PRO A 502 -32.39 -21.29 -0.64
CA PRO A 502 -31.02 -21.76 -0.58
C PRO A 502 -30.41 -21.95 -1.97
N VAL A 503 -29.22 -21.39 -2.18
CA VAL A 503 -28.39 -21.66 -3.34
C VAL A 503 -27.76 -23.05 -3.19
N ARG A 504 -28.01 -23.92 -4.16
CA ARG A 504 -27.42 -25.27 -4.25
C ARG A 504 -25.91 -25.15 -4.44
N ALA A 505 -25.16 -25.82 -3.60
CA ALA A 505 -23.73 -26.04 -3.73
C ALA A 505 -23.45 -27.04 -4.86
N CYS A 506 -22.52 -26.71 -5.76
CA CYS A 506 -21.94 -27.66 -6.69
C CYS A 506 -20.86 -28.49 -6.00
N PRO A 507 -20.78 -29.81 -6.26
CA PRO A 507 -19.77 -30.66 -5.64
C PRO A 507 -18.40 -30.49 -6.33
N SER A 508 -17.37 -30.21 -5.52
CA SER A 508 -15.97 -30.25 -5.90
C SER A 508 -15.49 -31.69 -6.03
N THR A 509 -15.18 -32.13 -7.23
CA THR A 509 -14.52 -33.42 -7.48
C THR A 509 -13.01 -33.22 -7.31
N PHE A 510 -12.47 -33.70 -6.21
CA PHE A 510 -11.04 -33.91 -6.02
C PHE A 510 -10.62 -35.21 -6.74
N MET A 511 -9.66 -35.13 -7.66
CA MET A 511 -8.91 -36.28 -8.12
C MET A 511 -7.52 -36.29 -7.47
N PRO A 512 -7.08 -37.40 -6.90
CA PRO A 512 -5.72 -37.54 -6.37
C PRO A 512 -4.74 -37.82 -7.52
N MET A 513 -3.63 -37.08 -7.57
CA MET A 513 -2.48 -37.44 -8.39
C MET A 513 -1.71 -38.54 -7.66
N ASN A 514 -1.72 -39.73 -8.23
CA ASN A 514 -0.83 -40.80 -7.90
C ASN A 514 0.51 -40.63 -8.63
N SER A 515 1.55 -40.94 -7.88
CA SER A 515 2.95 -41.11 -8.26
C SER A 515 3.16 -41.92 -9.53
N MET A 516 4.03 -41.45 -10.42
CA MET A 516 4.86 -42.32 -11.26
C MET A 516 6.23 -41.68 -11.47
N ASN A 517 7.23 -42.51 -11.25
CA ASN A 517 8.70 -42.45 -11.36
C ASN A 517 9.33 -41.33 -12.18
#